data_e89d0ac19e37900dca8e7f4237bcf60f
#
_entry.id   e89d0ac19e37900dca8e7f4237bcf60f
#
_cell.length_a   1.000
_cell.length_b   1.000
_cell.length_c   1.000
_cell.angle_alpha   90.00
_cell.angle_beta   90.00
_cell.angle_gamma   90.00
#
_symmetry.space_group_name_H-M   'P 1'
#
loop_
_entity.id
_entity.type
_entity.pdbx_description
1 polymer ?
#
loop_
_entity_poly.entity_id
_entity_poly.type
_entity_poly.pdbx_seq_one_letter_code
_entity_poly.pdbx_strand_id
1 'polypeptide(L)'
;GIVNHGMYVRYHHDVVGVNSRLDSLQAAVLRAKLPNLNDYNARRREAARKYTEALKGNPHIITPVIAKGNDHVFHQYTLRITNGKRDELAKVFGENGVPFGIYYPIPLHAQKAYTRSSYNEADFGVTNKLVQEVISLPMHTELDDEQIAFITELVKKTV
;
A
#
# COMPACT_ATOMS: atom_id res chain seq x y z
N GLY A 1 13.70 -24.44 8.89
CA GLY A 1 13.83 -23.79 7.59
C GLY A 1 13.96 -22.27 7.74
N ILE A 2 14.51 -21.61 6.73
CA ILE A 2 14.60 -20.14 6.70
C ILE A 2 13.19 -19.58 6.50
N VAL A 3 12.71 -18.81 7.46
CA VAL A 3 11.38 -18.18 7.38
C VAL A 3 11.53 -16.85 6.61
N ASN A 4 10.75 -16.68 5.54
CA ASN A 4 10.77 -15.48 4.73
C ASN A 4 10.40 -14.26 5.59
N HIS A 5 11.34 -13.32 5.75
CA HIS A 5 11.21 -12.15 6.63
C HIS A 5 10.87 -12.46 8.10
N GLY A 6 11.01 -13.71 8.57
CA GLY A 6 10.64 -14.10 9.93
C GLY A 6 9.14 -14.24 10.20
N MET A 7 8.32 -14.38 9.15
CA MET A 7 6.87 -14.50 9.24
C MET A 7 6.41 -15.96 9.13
N TYR A 8 5.58 -16.39 10.06
CA TYR A 8 4.73 -17.59 9.92
C TYR A 8 3.33 -17.23 9.41
N VAL A 9 2.82 -16.07 9.79
CA VAL A 9 1.58 -15.47 9.31
C VAL A 9 1.93 -14.13 8.64
N ARG A 10 1.26 -13.81 7.54
CA ARG A 10 1.51 -12.59 6.77
C ARG A 10 1.44 -11.34 7.67
N TYR A 11 2.47 -10.49 7.62
CA TYR A 11 2.67 -9.27 8.41
C TYR A 11 2.91 -9.45 9.91
N HIS A 12 3.04 -10.70 10.40
CA HIS A 12 3.41 -10.98 11.77
C HIS A 12 4.85 -11.53 11.82
N HIS A 13 5.78 -10.73 12.32
CA HIS A 13 7.20 -11.11 12.43
C HIS A 13 7.47 -11.63 13.83
N ASP A 14 7.58 -12.96 13.96
CA ASP A 14 7.87 -13.63 15.23
C ASP A 14 9.37 -13.72 15.51
N VAL A 15 10.18 -13.84 14.46
CA VAL A 15 11.64 -13.94 14.54
C VAL A 15 12.29 -13.08 13.47
N VAL A 16 13.56 -12.76 13.64
CA VAL A 16 14.33 -12.07 12.60
C VAL A 16 14.59 -13.06 11.46
N GLY A 17 14.12 -12.73 10.28
CA GLY A 17 14.28 -13.52 9.06
C GLY A 17 15.22 -12.86 8.06
N VAL A 18 15.30 -13.43 6.84
CA VAL A 18 16.09 -12.89 5.74
C VAL A 18 15.21 -12.51 4.56
N ASN A 19 15.64 -11.48 3.84
CA ASN A 19 15.14 -11.13 2.53
C ASN A 19 16.20 -11.51 1.50
N SER A 20 16.00 -12.65 0.81
CA SER A 20 16.88 -13.10 -0.26
C SER A 20 16.18 -12.93 -1.60
N ARG A 21 16.79 -12.17 -2.48
CA ARG A 21 16.24 -11.80 -3.79
C ARG A 21 17.27 -11.99 -4.89
N LEU A 22 16.69 -12.04 -6.07
CA LEU A 22 17.28 -12.03 -7.38
C LEU A 22 18.13 -13.25 -7.68
N ASP A 23 17.47 -14.43 -7.64
CA ASP A 23 18.02 -15.61 -8.27
C ASP A 23 18.01 -15.51 -9.81
N SER A 24 18.69 -16.43 -10.48
CA SER A 24 18.81 -16.41 -11.95
C SER A 24 17.46 -16.51 -12.67
N LEU A 25 16.51 -17.23 -12.12
CA LEU A 25 15.15 -17.34 -12.68
C LEU A 25 14.40 -16.01 -12.59
N GLN A 26 14.45 -15.37 -11.43
CA GLN A 26 13.87 -14.04 -11.22
C GLN A 26 14.53 -13.01 -12.15
N ALA A 27 15.86 -13.05 -12.29
CA ALA A 27 16.60 -12.17 -13.21
C ALA A 27 16.19 -12.37 -14.68
N ALA A 28 15.98 -13.60 -15.12
CA ALA A 28 15.52 -13.90 -16.48
C ALA A 28 14.12 -13.33 -16.76
N VAL A 29 13.18 -13.47 -15.82
CA VAL A 29 11.84 -12.87 -15.91
C VAL A 29 11.90 -11.35 -15.95
N LEU A 30 12.70 -10.72 -15.08
CA LEU A 30 12.86 -9.27 -15.05
C LEU A 30 13.49 -8.74 -16.34
N ARG A 31 14.48 -9.44 -16.90
CA ARG A 31 15.10 -9.09 -18.18
C ARG A 31 14.09 -9.05 -19.34
N ALA A 32 13.16 -10.01 -19.37
CA ALA A 32 12.11 -10.02 -20.39
C ALA A 32 11.10 -8.86 -20.23
N LYS A 33 10.86 -8.38 -19.00
CA LYS A 33 9.93 -7.28 -18.71
C LYS A 33 10.55 -5.88 -18.81
N LEU A 34 11.86 -5.79 -18.66
CA LEU A 34 12.59 -4.52 -18.59
C LEU A 34 12.34 -3.56 -19.77
N PRO A 35 12.24 -4.02 -21.03
CA PRO A 35 11.94 -3.13 -22.16
C PRO A 35 10.61 -2.37 -22.03
N ASN A 36 9.64 -2.91 -21.29
CA ASN A 36 8.32 -2.30 -21.12
C ASN A 36 8.21 -1.45 -19.85
N LEU A 37 9.28 -1.30 -19.06
CA LEU A 37 9.23 -0.67 -17.74
C LEU A 37 8.73 0.78 -17.79
N ASN A 38 9.17 1.56 -18.77
CA ASN A 38 8.77 2.97 -18.90
C ASN A 38 7.27 3.10 -19.23
N ASP A 39 6.75 2.25 -20.10
CA ASP A 39 5.32 2.21 -20.41
C ASP A 39 4.48 1.79 -19.17
N TYR A 40 4.91 0.76 -18.46
CA TYR A 40 4.27 0.34 -17.21
C TYR A 40 4.24 1.48 -16.19
N ASN A 41 5.33 2.21 -16.03
CA ASN A 41 5.39 3.35 -15.11
C ASN A 41 4.49 4.51 -15.57
N ALA A 42 4.40 4.78 -16.88
CA ALA A 42 3.51 5.80 -17.42
C ALA A 42 2.03 5.46 -17.15
N ARG A 43 1.61 4.21 -17.37
CA ARG A 43 0.24 3.75 -17.08
C ARG A 43 -0.10 3.83 -15.59
N ARG A 44 0.84 3.48 -14.70
CA ARG A 44 0.66 3.63 -13.25
C ARG A 44 0.50 5.09 -12.83
N ARG A 45 1.29 6.00 -13.41
CA ARG A 45 1.15 7.44 -13.14
C ARG A 45 -0.21 7.98 -13.60
N GLU A 46 -0.71 7.53 -14.75
CA GLU A 46 -2.02 7.93 -15.24
C GLU A 46 -3.15 7.40 -14.36
N ALA A 47 -3.11 6.13 -13.92
CA ALA A 47 -4.07 5.58 -12.97
C ALA A 47 -4.05 6.37 -11.64
N ALA A 48 -2.86 6.70 -11.12
CA ALA A 48 -2.72 7.50 -9.90
C ALA A 48 -3.30 8.91 -10.06
N ARG A 49 -3.11 9.55 -11.21
CA ARG A 49 -3.70 10.85 -11.53
C ARG A 49 -5.22 10.78 -11.49
N LYS A 50 -5.82 9.76 -12.11
CA LYS A 50 -7.28 9.53 -12.13
C LYS A 50 -7.82 9.30 -10.73
N TYR A 51 -7.18 8.49 -9.91
CA TYR A 51 -7.54 8.31 -8.50
C TYR A 51 -7.50 9.63 -7.73
N THR A 52 -6.43 10.40 -7.88
CA THR A 52 -6.28 11.69 -7.19
C THR A 52 -7.38 12.66 -7.56
N GLU A 53 -7.67 12.82 -8.86
CA GLU A 53 -8.75 13.71 -9.32
C GLU A 53 -10.13 13.23 -8.85
N ALA A 54 -10.39 11.92 -8.92
CA ALA A 54 -11.68 11.37 -8.52
C ALA A 54 -11.94 11.51 -7.00
N LEU A 55 -10.90 11.47 -6.16
CA LEU A 55 -11.02 11.55 -4.70
C LEU A 55 -10.80 12.96 -4.13
N LYS A 56 -10.54 13.93 -4.99
CA LYS A 56 -10.29 15.32 -4.62
C LYS A 56 -11.51 15.94 -3.91
N GLY A 57 -11.23 16.72 -2.87
CA GLY A 57 -12.25 17.51 -2.16
C GLY A 57 -12.91 16.81 -0.98
N ASN A 58 -12.70 15.53 -0.75
CA ASN A 58 -13.14 14.89 0.49
C ASN A 58 -12.14 15.20 1.62
N PRO A 59 -12.54 15.86 2.72
CA PRO A 59 -11.64 16.30 3.79
C PRO A 59 -11.07 15.13 4.61
N HIS A 60 -11.66 13.94 4.49
CA HIS A 60 -11.26 12.75 5.24
C HIS A 60 -10.34 11.82 4.44
N ILE A 61 -10.07 12.14 3.17
CA ILE A 61 -9.21 11.36 2.28
C ILE A 61 -7.95 12.16 1.97
N ILE A 62 -6.79 11.65 2.38
CA ILE A 62 -5.51 12.21 1.99
C ILE A 62 -4.88 11.30 0.92
N THR A 63 -4.73 11.84 -0.28
CA THR A 63 -4.07 11.16 -1.40
C THR A 63 -2.55 11.32 -1.34
N PRO A 64 -1.77 10.43 -1.98
CA PRO A 64 -0.32 10.57 -2.05
C PRO A 64 0.11 11.89 -2.68
N VAL A 65 1.15 12.51 -2.12
CA VAL A 65 1.76 13.74 -2.65
C VAL A 65 3.11 13.40 -3.27
N ILE A 66 3.35 13.90 -4.47
CA ILE A 66 4.66 13.79 -5.12
C ILE A 66 5.53 14.94 -4.62
N ALA A 67 6.63 14.62 -3.96
CA ALA A 67 7.59 15.62 -3.50
C ALA A 67 8.24 16.33 -4.71
N LYS A 68 8.50 17.64 -4.56
CA LYS A 68 9.10 18.44 -5.64
C LYS A 68 10.43 17.83 -6.12
N GLY A 69 10.57 17.70 -7.41
CA GLY A 69 11.76 17.16 -8.07
C GLY A 69 11.83 15.63 -8.15
N ASN A 70 10.77 14.92 -7.74
CA ASN A 70 10.70 13.47 -7.85
C ASN A 70 9.73 13.01 -8.94
N ASP A 71 10.09 11.90 -9.61
CA ASP A 71 9.21 11.11 -10.45
C ASP A 71 8.71 9.89 -9.68
N HIS A 72 7.44 9.91 -9.30
CA HIS A 72 6.83 8.80 -8.56
C HIS A 72 6.21 7.79 -9.54
N VAL A 73 6.48 6.50 -9.33
CA VAL A 73 5.99 5.42 -10.22
C VAL A 73 4.78 4.67 -9.65
N PHE A 74 4.33 5.03 -8.46
CA PHE A 74 3.17 4.45 -7.79
C PHE A 74 3.16 2.91 -7.79
N HIS A 75 4.21 2.31 -7.21
CA HIS A 75 4.19 0.89 -6.89
C HIS A 75 2.95 0.53 -6.08
N GLN A 76 2.58 1.39 -5.16
CA GLN A 76 1.33 1.38 -4.40
C GLN A 76 0.69 2.78 -4.48
N TYR A 77 -0.63 2.85 -4.41
CA TYR A 77 -1.38 4.09 -4.25
C TYR A 77 -2.09 4.04 -2.90
N THR A 78 -1.46 4.62 -1.89
CA THR A 78 -1.90 4.52 -0.50
C THR A 78 -2.64 5.77 -0.06
N LEU A 79 -3.91 5.61 0.30
CA LEU A 79 -4.72 6.64 0.95
C LEU A 79 -4.50 6.66 2.45
N ARG A 80 -4.77 7.82 3.07
CA ARG A 80 -5.03 7.92 4.51
C ARG A 80 -6.49 8.30 4.72
N ILE A 81 -7.20 7.51 5.51
CA ILE A 81 -8.61 7.72 5.88
C ILE A 81 -8.63 8.23 7.31
N THR A 82 -8.91 9.53 7.48
CA THR A 82 -8.67 10.25 8.73
C THR A 82 -9.86 10.28 9.70
N ASN A 83 -11.04 9.81 9.28
CA ASN A 83 -12.27 9.78 10.08
C ASN A 83 -12.54 8.44 10.79
N GLY A 84 -11.57 7.54 10.83
CA GLY A 84 -11.69 6.23 11.48
C GLY A 84 -12.41 5.15 10.66
N LYS A 85 -12.81 5.44 9.42
CA LYS A 85 -13.57 4.50 8.56
C LYS A 85 -12.70 3.59 7.69
N ARG A 86 -11.37 3.52 7.93
CA ARG A 86 -10.47 2.68 7.16
C ARG A 86 -10.88 1.20 7.15
N ASP A 87 -11.27 0.65 8.30
CA ASP A 87 -11.64 -0.76 8.41
C ASP A 87 -13.04 -1.03 7.80
N GLU A 88 -13.96 -0.06 7.89
CA GLU A 88 -15.23 -0.12 7.17
C GLU A 88 -15.00 -0.16 5.65
N LEU A 89 -14.12 0.70 5.13
CA LEU A 89 -13.74 0.68 3.72
C LEU A 89 -13.10 -0.65 3.30
N ALA A 90 -12.21 -1.20 4.13
CA ALA A 90 -11.59 -2.50 3.88
C ALA A 90 -12.65 -3.63 3.79
N LYS A 91 -13.67 -3.60 4.66
CA LYS A 91 -14.81 -4.52 4.61
C LYS A 91 -15.61 -4.35 3.32
N VAL A 92 -15.97 -3.12 2.97
CA VAL A 92 -16.71 -2.82 1.72
C VAL A 92 -15.94 -3.30 0.49
N PHE A 93 -14.62 -3.11 0.43
CA PHE A 93 -13.80 -3.64 -0.65
C PHE A 93 -13.84 -5.16 -0.72
N GLY A 94 -13.72 -5.85 0.43
CA GLY A 94 -13.83 -7.31 0.48
C GLY A 94 -15.17 -7.83 -0.02
N GLU A 95 -16.28 -7.20 0.38
CA GLU A 95 -17.64 -7.56 -0.05
C GLU A 95 -17.90 -7.32 -1.54
N ASN A 96 -17.18 -6.37 -2.15
CA ASN A 96 -17.30 -6.03 -3.57
C ASN A 96 -16.18 -6.63 -4.44
N GLY A 97 -15.34 -7.51 -3.90
CA GLY A 97 -14.26 -8.17 -4.64
C GLY A 97 -13.13 -7.23 -5.08
N VAL A 98 -12.99 -6.06 -4.44
CA VAL A 98 -11.92 -5.11 -4.73
C VAL A 98 -10.68 -5.48 -3.91
N PRO A 99 -9.55 -5.85 -4.54
CA PRO A 99 -8.33 -6.13 -3.81
C PRO A 99 -7.76 -4.84 -3.19
N PHE A 100 -7.26 -4.94 -1.97
CA PHE A 100 -6.62 -3.82 -1.28
C PHE A 100 -5.43 -4.30 -0.45
N GLY A 101 -4.64 -3.38 0.05
CA GLY A 101 -3.54 -3.68 0.96
C GLY A 101 -3.46 -2.69 2.12
N ILE A 102 -3.13 -3.20 3.31
CA ILE A 102 -2.78 -2.36 4.46
C ILE A 102 -1.29 -2.56 4.71
N TYR A 103 -0.50 -1.54 4.41
CA TYR A 103 0.96 -1.59 4.48
C TYR A 103 1.46 -0.50 5.44
N TYR A 104 1.61 -0.82 6.78
CA TYR A 104 1.45 -2.17 7.35
C TYR A 104 0.48 -2.12 8.54
N PRO A 105 -0.24 -3.22 8.88
CA PRO A 105 -1.24 -3.20 9.96
C PRO A 105 -0.61 -3.17 11.36
N ILE A 106 0.65 -3.61 11.50
CA ILE A 106 1.38 -3.63 12.77
C ILE A 106 2.68 -2.85 12.56
N PRO A 107 2.96 -1.82 13.38
CA PRO A 107 4.19 -1.07 13.27
C PRO A 107 5.41 -1.93 13.67
N LEU A 108 6.56 -1.63 13.09
CA LEU A 108 7.74 -2.48 13.24
C LEU A 108 8.20 -2.61 14.70
N HIS A 109 8.14 -1.54 15.49
CA HIS A 109 8.50 -1.55 16.91
C HIS A 109 7.59 -2.43 17.77
N ALA A 110 6.33 -2.66 17.33
CA ALA A 110 5.36 -3.53 18.00
C ALA A 110 5.40 -4.99 17.51
N GLN A 111 6.20 -5.31 16.50
CA GLN A 111 6.41 -6.69 16.06
C GLN A 111 7.17 -7.48 17.10
N LYS A 112 6.74 -8.71 17.37
CA LYS A 112 7.36 -9.61 18.38
C LYS A 112 8.86 -9.76 18.20
N ALA A 113 9.34 -9.85 16.95
CA ALA A 113 10.76 -10.00 16.64
C ALA A 113 11.60 -8.76 16.98
N TYR A 114 10.97 -7.56 17.07
CA TYR A 114 11.67 -6.28 17.19
C TYR A 114 11.29 -5.48 18.43
N THR A 115 10.33 -5.96 19.24
CA THR A 115 9.96 -5.32 20.52
C THR A 115 11.15 -5.27 21.46
N ARG A 116 11.37 -4.11 22.09
CA ARG A 116 12.41 -3.88 23.09
C ARG A 116 11.83 -3.12 24.27
N SER A 117 12.30 -3.42 25.49
CA SER A 117 11.87 -2.73 26.70
C SER A 117 12.26 -1.24 26.75
N SER A 118 13.21 -0.83 25.90
CA SER A 118 13.63 0.57 25.77
C SER A 118 12.71 1.41 24.87
N TYR A 119 11.74 0.82 24.17
CA TYR A 119 10.82 1.57 23.31
C TYR A 119 9.70 2.20 24.15
N ASN A 120 9.47 3.49 23.94
CA ASN A 120 8.32 4.21 24.47
C ASN A 120 7.32 4.45 23.31
N GLU A 121 6.10 3.98 23.46
CA GLU A 121 5.03 4.16 22.45
C GLU A 121 4.80 5.62 22.06
N ALA A 122 5.00 6.56 22.99
CA ALA A 122 4.86 7.97 22.72
C ALA A 122 5.83 8.50 21.65
N ASP A 123 6.98 7.84 21.47
CA ASP A 123 7.98 8.22 20.46
C ASP A 123 7.53 7.87 19.03
N PHE A 124 6.53 7.00 18.89
CA PHE A 124 6.04 6.48 17.61
C PHE A 124 4.65 7.03 17.21
N GLY A 125 4.23 8.17 17.74
CA GLY A 125 2.89 8.72 17.56
C GLY A 125 2.46 8.84 16.09
N VAL A 126 3.35 9.26 15.18
CA VAL A 126 3.05 9.32 13.74
C VAL A 126 2.83 7.93 13.15
N THR A 127 3.71 6.97 13.45
CA THR A 127 3.59 5.59 12.98
C THR A 127 2.31 4.94 13.48
N ASN A 128 2.03 5.08 14.77
CA ASN A 128 0.83 4.52 15.40
C ASN A 128 -0.46 5.09 14.80
N LYS A 129 -0.46 6.38 14.45
CA LYS A 129 -1.58 7.00 13.73
C LYS A 129 -1.71 6.45 12.31
N LEU A 130 -0.61 6.36 11.56
CA LEU A 130 -0.63 5.89 10.16
C LEU A 130 -1.13 4.46 10.02
N VAL A 131 -0.78 3.53 10.91
CA VAL A 131 -1.26 2.14 10.83
C VAL A 131 -2.78 2.02 10.98
N GLN A 132 -3.43 3.02 11.57
CA GLN A 132 -4.89 3.08 11.67
C GLN A 132 -5.57 3.71 10.44
N GLU A 133 -4.83 4.49 9.66
CA GLU A 133 -5.39 5.31 8.58
C GLU A 133 -5.11 4.78 7.18
N VAL A 134 -4.01 4.05 6.97
CA VAL A 134 -3.54 3.69 5.64
C VAL A 134 -4.32 2.54 5.01
N ILE A 135 -4.64 2.69 3.72
CA ILE A 135 -5.16 1.64 2.85
C ILE A 135 -4.69 1.90 1.42
N SER A 136 -4.18 0.86 0.76
CA SER A 136 -3.67 0.96 -0.62
C SER A 136 -4.72 0.44 -1.60
N LEU A 137 -5.05 1.26 -2.58
CA LEU A 137 -5.95 0.92 -3.68
C LEU A 137 -5.26 -0.02 -4.69
N PRO A 138 -6.03 -0.77 -5.50
CA PRO A 138 -5.47 -1.54 -6.60
C PRO A 138 -4.61 -0.66 -7.51
N MET A 139 -3.41 -1.13 -7.86
CA MET A 139 -2.49 -0.39 -8.71
C MET A 139 -1.74 -1.34 -9.65
N HIS A 140 -2.16 -1.37 -10.91
CA HIS A 140 -1.51 -2.14 -11.97
C HIS A 140 -1.63 -1.42 -13.33
N THR A 141 -0.99 -1.95 -14.34
CA THR A 141 -0.87 -1.32 -15.66
C THR A 141 -2.12 -1.46 -16.53
N GLU A 142 -3.05 -2.33 -16.13
CA GLU A 142 -4.25 -2.67 -16.89
C GLU A 142 -5.54 -2.12 -16.24
N LEU A 143 -5.42 -1.14 -15.33
CA LEU A 143 -6.58 -0.45 -14.76
C LEU A 143 -7.25 0.41 -15.83
N ASP A 144 -8.52 0.15 -16.08
CA ASP A 144 -9.37 0.95 -16.96
C ASP A 144 -10.21 2.00 -16.19
N ASP A 145 -10.92 2.83 -16.93
CA ASP A 145 -11.70 3.92 -16.35
C ASP A 145 -12.91 3.43 -15.55
N GLU A 146 -13.52 2.32 -15.95
CA GLU A 146 -14.66 1.72 -15.26
C GLU A 146 -14.25 1.18 -13.90
N GLN A 147 -13.13 0.48 -13.85
CA GLN A 147 -12.55 -0.04 -12.60
C GLN A 147 -12.18 1.10 -11.65
N ILE A 148 -11.51 2.14 -12.15
CA ILE A 148 -11.14 3.32 -11.35
C ILE A 148 -12.39 4.02 -10.82
N ALA A 149 -13.42 4.24 -11.65
CA ALA A 149 -14.67 4.84 -11.26
C ALA A 149 -15.38 4.01 -10.18
N PHE A 150 -15.48 2.70 -10.36
CA PHE A 150 -16.09 1.78 -9.40
C PHE A 150 -15.39 1.83 -8.03
N ILE A 151 -14.05 1.70 -8.02
CA ILE A 151 -13.25 1.73 -6.80
C ILE A 151 -13.43 3.07 -6.07
N THR A 152 -13.32 4.19 -6.80
CA THR A 152 -13.43 5.54 -6.19
C THR A 152 -14.84 5.85 -5.72
N GLU A 153 -15.86 5.29 -6.35
CA GLU A 153 -17.26 5.41 -5.89
C GLU A 153 -17.46 4.69 -4.54
N LEU A 154 -16.93 3.48 -4.39
CA LEU A 154 -16.96 2.77 -3.11
C LEU A 154 -16.25 3.56 -2.00
N VAL A 155 -15.08 4.14 -2.31
CA VAL A 155 -14.38 5.01 -1.35
C VAL A 155 -15.25 6.19 -0.93
N LYS A 156 -15.81 6.95 -1.89
CA LYS A 156 -16.63 8.15 -1.62
C LYS A 156 -17.91 7.85 -0.84
N LYS A 157 -18.53 6.70 -1.09
CA LYS A 157 -19.76 6.29 -0.38
C LYS A 157 -19.49 5.86 1.06
N THR A 158 -18.28 5.37 1.34
CA THR A 158 -17.93 4.85 2.65
C THR A 158 -17.31 5.93 3.54
N VAL A 159 -16.44 6.77 3.00
CA VAL A 159 -15.67 7.78 3.73
C VAL A 159 -16.32 9.15 3.66
#